data_c8119c64512ffcda2c43ead7a40bf77d
#
_entry.id   c8119c64512ffcda2c43ead7a40bf77d
#
_cell.length_a   1.000
_cell.length_b   1.000
_cell.length_c   1.000
_cell.angle_alpha   90.00
_cell.angle_beta   90.00
_cell.angle_gamma   90.00
#
_symmetry.space_group_name_H-M   'P 1'
#
loop_
_entity.id
_entity.type
_entity.pdbx_description
1 polymer ?
#
loop_
_entity_poly.entity_id
_entity_poly.type
_entity_poly.pdbx_seq_one_letter_code
_entity_poly.pdbx_strand_id
1 'polypeptide(L)'
;MLSTEDIICLVTEGLGSNGNLWDASGAPIFQTVCHNSPGYGSYKLYYYPDSQMFYCYTECGSMDVFELVQRAKGFDTFIEAYKYVINFFHLDTKRRGFEEGAEKELTSDWDILNKYEFYQKVQKPDATLPILNPNILECFGPLAAPTEWKKDHITAETMRKFGIRIDMANQKIIIPHYDMDGNLVGIRGRSYNIDDLIDGRKYMPAYLEKQCFKHPLGSCLYGLHENLAAIKKHKKIMLVESEKSVMQCYGYYGENCFVAATCGSSISPVQIDLLLKLGVEEVILAYDRENDTNPESEQTREYEQKLLKVVLPLTKYMNVYIVMDYEGLLPPKGSPSDMGQETLEKLMKKKIYIPSPEVDFKKERKRAAKK
;
A
#
# COMPACT_ATOMS: atom_id res chain seq x y z
N MET A 1 -22.31 7.15 -12.33
CA MET A 1 -20.86 6.88 -12.46
C MET A 1 -20.38 7.80 -13.56
N LEU A 2 -19.30 8.55 -13.33
CA LEU A 2 -18.76 9.47 -14.32
C LEU A 2 -18.04 8.66 -15.41
N SER A 3 -18.23 9.00 -16.68
CA SER A 3 -17.49 8.40 -17.80
C SER A 3 -16.04 8.92 -17.84
N THR A 4 -15.19 8.32 -18.66
CA THR A 4 -13.82 8.82 -18.86
C THR A 4 -13.84 10.22 -19.49
N GLU A 5 -14.78 10.48 -20.39
CA GLU A 5 -15.01 11.79 -21.00
C GLU A 5 -15.43 12.83 -19.96
N ASP A 6 -16.32 12.47 -19.01
CA ASP A 6 -16.70 13.36 -17.90
C ASP A 6 -15.48 13.71 -17.04
N ILE A 7 -14.63 12.73 -16.75
CA ILE A 7 -13.39 12.95 -15.99
C ILE A 7 -12.44 13.89 -16.74
N ILE A 8 -12.27 13.70 -18.05
CA ILE A 8 -11.43 14.59 -18.87
C ILE A 8 -11.99 16.01 -18.80
N CYS A 9 -13.30 16.19 -19.01
CA CYS A 9 -13.96 17.49 -18.95
C CYS A 9 -13.78 18.14 -17.57
N LEU A 10 -14.00 17.40 -16.48
CA LEU A 10 -13.83 17.91 -15.12
C LEU A 10 -12.39 18.38 -14.86
N VAL A 11 -11.39 17.58 -15.25
CA VAL A 11 -9.99 17.90 -14.93
C VAL A 11 -9.45 19.02 -15.82
N THR A 12 -9.88 19.11 -17.08
CA THR A 12 -9.44 20.16 -18.00
C THR A 12 -10.21 21.47 -17.78
N GLU A 13 -11.53 21.45 -17.85
CA GLU A 13 -12.36 22.65 -17.75
C GLU A 13 -12.66 23.04 -16.30
N GLY A 14 -12.91 22.07 -15.44
CA GLY A 14 -13.24 22.29 -14.03
C GLY A 14 -12.03 22.62 -13.17
N LEU A 15 -10.92 21.87 -13.32
CA LEU A 15 -9.73 21.99 -12.47
C LEU A 15 -8.56 22.70 -13.16
N GLY A 16 -8.63 22.93 -14.48
CA GLY A 16 -7.70 23.77 -15.23
C GLY A 16 -6.40 23.06 -15.67
N SER A 17 -6.43 21.76 -15.97
CA SER A 17 -5.36 21.11 -16.72
C SER A 17 -5.39 21.58 -18.18
N ASN A 18 -4.21 21.87 -18.77
CA ASN A 18 -4.12 22.25 -20.20
C ASN A 18 -4.28 21.02 -21.12
N GLY A 19 -5.49 20.46 -21.16
CA GLY A 19 -5.77 19.22 -21.89
C GLY A 19 -5.26 17.98 -21.18
N ASN A 20 -5.26 16.85 -21.89
CA ASN A 20 -4.75 15.57 -21.42
C ASN A 20 -3.83 14.92 -22.45
N LEU A 21 -2.93 14.07 -21.99
CA LEU A 21 -2.17 13.12 -22.78
C LEU A 21 -2.74 11.71 -22.56
N TRP A 22 -2.23 10.73 -23.31
CA TRP A 22 -2.60 9.33 -23.16
C TRP A 22 -1.35 8.50 -22.92
N ASP A 23 -1.43 7.55 -22.01
CA ASP A 23 -0.37 6.55 -21.89
C ASP A 23 -0.49 5.44 -22.95
N ALA A 24 0.45 4.51 -22.94
CA ALA A 24 0.45 3.38 -23.89
C ALA A 24 -0.71 2.39 -23.69
N SER A 25 -1.40 2.44 -22.54
CA SER A 25 -2.56 1.61 -22.22
C SER A 25 -3.89 2.30 -22.53
N GLY A 26 -3.87 3.57 -22.95
CA GLY A 26 -5.04 4.39 -23.19
C GLY A 26 -5.63 5.03 -21.94
N ALA A 27 -4.84 5.16 -20.86
CA ALA A 27 -5.25 5.91 -19.69
C ALA A 27 -4.95 7.42 -19.86
N PRO A 28 -5.88 8.33 -19.54
CA PRO A 28 -5.62 9.75 -19.66
C PRO A 28 -4.65 10.25 -18.56
N ILE A 29 -3.75 11.14 -18.97
CA ILE A 29 -2.74 11.78 -18.13
C ILE A 29 -2.97 13.27 -18.13
N PHE A 30 -3.00 13.90 -16.96
CA PHE A 30 -3.24 15.31 -16.76
C PHE A 30 -2.06 16.00 -16.09
N GLN A 31 -2.06 17.33 -16.13
CA GLN A 31 -1.19 18.12 -15.27
C GLN A 31 -1.54 17.87 -13.79
N THR A 32 -0.54 18.02 -12.92
CA THR A 32 -0.66 17.76 -11.47
C THR A 32 -1.45 18.86 -10.76
N VAL A 33 -2.70 19.09 -11.17
CA VAL A 33 -3.62 20.11 -10.61
C VAL A 33 -3.95 19.88 -9.13
N CYS A 34 -3.63 18.70 -8.60
CA CYS A 34 -3.83 18.35 -7.19
C CYS A 34 -2.95 19.13 -6.20
N HIS A 35 -1.83 19.72 -6.67
CA HIS A 35 -0.90 20.51 -5.85
C HIS A 35 -0.26 21.68 -6.63
N ASN A 36 -0.70 21.91 -7.85
CA ASN A 36 -0.25 23.05 -8.66
C ASN A 36 -1.42 23.93 -9.07
N SER A 37 -1.15 25.21 -9.29
CA SER A 37 -2.15 26.14 -9.82
C SER A 37 -2.64 25.71 -11.22
N PRO A 38 -3.88 26.04 -11.59
CA PRO A 38 -4.44 25.76 -12.92
C PRO A 38 -3.50 26.18 -14.05
N GLY A 39 -3.30 25.29 -15.03
CA GLY A 39 -2.40 25.54 -16.17
C GLY A 39 -0.92 25.32 -15.89
N TYR A 40 -0.54 25.02 -14.65
CA TYR A 40 0.82 24.72 -14.23
C TYR A 40 0.96 23.28 -13.78
N GLY A 41 2.21 22.79 -13.71
CA GLY A 41 2.51 21.43 -13.30
C GLY A 41 2.87 20.49 -14.46
N SER A 42 3.42 19.35 -14.14
CA SER A 42 3.84 18.32 -15.10
C SER A 42 2.69 17.35 -15.39
N TYR A 43 2.74 16.69 -16.55
CA TYR A 43 1.80 15.61 -16.88
C TYR A 43 2.17 14.32 -16.12
N LYS A 44 1.85 14.27 -14.83
CA LYS A 44 2.16 13.17 -13.90
C LYS A 44 0.94 12.75 -13.06
N LEU A 45 -0.27 13.22 -13.40
CA LEU A 45 -1.52 12.82 -12.78
C LEU A 45 -2.26 11.87 -13.73
N TYR A 46 -2.24 10.58 -13.43
CA TYR A 46 -2.84 9.53 -14.24
C TYR A 46 -4.24 9.21 -13.72
N TYR A 47 -5.18 8.98 -14.61
CA TYR A 47 -6.50 8.44 -14.26
C TYR A 47 -6.62 7.02 -14.78
N TYR A 48 -7.04 6.11 -13.94
CA TYR A 48 -7.24 4.70 -14.25
C TYR A 48 -8.74 4.39 -14.31
N PRO A 49 -9.35 4.25 -15.52
CA PRO A 49 -10.79 4.07 -15.67
C PRO A 49 -11.34 2.85 -14.95
N ASP A 50 -10.61 1.74 -14.94
CA ASP A 50 -11.04 0.48 -14.32
C ASP A 50 -11.24 0.60 -12.80
N SER A 51 -10.37 1.36 -12.13
CA SER A 51 -10.45 1.59 -10.69
C SER A 51 -11.13 2.90 -10.32
N GLN A 52 -11.36 3.77 -11.29
CA GLN A 52 -11.87 5.15 -11.12
C GLN A 52 -11.01 6.00 -10.16
N MET A 53 -9.72 5.72 -10.13
CA MET A 53 -8.77 6.40 -9.25
C MET A 53 -7.78 7.23 -10.05
N PHE A 54 -7.36 8.33 -9.47
CA PHE A 54 -6.20 9.08 -9.92
C PHE A 54 -4.95 8.64 -9.18
N TYR A 55 -3.81 8.79 -9.83
CA TYR A 55 -2.51 8.62 -9.20
C TYR A 55 -1.57 9.75 -9.63
N CYS A 56 -1.14 10.54 -8.65
CA CYS A 56 -0.13 11.58 -8.84
C CYS A 56 1.25 10.98 -8.57
N TYR A 57 2.08 10.90 -9.60
CA TYR A 57 3.43 10.32 -9.51
C TYR A 57 4.49 11.28 -8.94
N THR A 58 4.09 12.48 -8.51
CA THR A 58 5.00 13.44 -7.86
C THR A 58 4.81 13.48 -6.34
N GLU A 59 3.67 14.01 -5.86
CA GLU A 59 3.52 14.33 -4.42
C GLU A 59 2.31 13.65 -3.76
N CYS A 60 1.16 13.59 -4.46
CA CYS A 60 -0.11 13.31 -3.79
C CYS A 60 -0.49 11.84 -3.70
N GLY A 61 0.12 10.95 -4.51
CA GLY A 61 -0.22 9.52 -4.55
C GLY A 61 -1.60 9.24 -5.13
N SER A 62 -2.28 8.21 -4.61
CA SER A 62 -3.61 7.77 -5.04
C SER A 62 -4.71 8.62 -4.42
N MET A 63 -5.73 8.97 -5.22
CA MET A 63 -6.90 9.75 -4.78
C MET A 63 -8.11 9.47 -5.67
N ASP A 64 -9.31 9.64 -5.12
CA ASP A 64 -10.55 9.62 -5.90
C ASP A 64 -10.85 11.00 -6.52
N VAL A 65 -11.94 11.07 -7.29
CA VAL A 65 -12.34 12.33 -7.96
C VAL A 65 -12.67 13.44 -6.98
N PHE A 66 -13.24 13.12 -5.82
CA PHE A 66 -13.64 14.14 -4.85
C PHE A 66 -12.41 14.64 -4.07
N GLU A 67 -11.49 13.77 -3.73
CA GLU A 67 -10.22 14.15 -3.11
C GLU A 67 -9.37 14.98 -4.08
N LEU A 68 -9.36 14.64 -5.38
CA LEU A 68 -8.71 15.47 -6.40
C LEU A 68 -9.31 16.87 -6.43
N VAL A 69 -10.64 16.98 -6.49
CA VAL A 69 -11.35 18.27 -6.49
C VAL A 69 -11.09 19.05 -5.21
N GLN A 70 -11.11 18.38 -4.06
CA GLN A 70 -10.84 19.00 -2.76
C GLN A 70 -9.47 19.66 -2.74
N ARG A 71 -8.43 18.93 -3.17
CA ARG A 71 -7.05 19.45 -3.26
C ARG A 71 -6.90 20.56 -4.28
N ALA A 72 -7.40 20.37 -5.50
CA ALA A 72 -7.26 21.32 -6.59
C ALA A 72 -7.98 22.66 -6.34
N LYS A 73 -9.09 22.64 -5.60
CA LYS A 73 -9.88 23.84 -5.26
C LYS A 73 -9.59 24.39 -3.86
N GLY A 74 -8.81 23.67 -3.04
CA GLY A 74 -8.54 24.06 -1.66
C GLY A 74 -9.77 23.98 -0.76
N PHE A 75 -10.67 23.02 -1.00
CA PHE A 75 -11.84 22.83 -0.15
C PHE A 75 -11.48 22.11 1.14
N ASP A 76 -12.04 22.55 2.25
CA ASP A 76 -11.78 21.96 3.57
C ASP A 76 -12.56 20.65 3.78
N THR A 77 -13.70 20.48 3.09
CA THR A 77 -14.61 19.35 3.32
C THR A 77 -14.93 18.58 2.04
N PHE A 78 -15.16 17.27 2.20
CA PHE A 78 -15.67 16.40 1.13
C PHE A 78 -17.00 16.90 0.56
N ILE A 79 -17.87 17.50 1.40
CA ILE A 79 -19.18 17.99 0.98
C ILE A 79 -19.05 19.13 -0.04
N GLU A 80 -18.06 20.00 0.10
CA GLU A 80 -17.79 21.08 -0.84
C GLU A 80 -17.31 20.52 -2.19
N ALA A 81 -16.39 19.56 -2.17
CA ALA A 81 -15.93 18.87 -3.37
C ALA A 81 -17.08 18.13 -4.08
N TYR A 82 -17.91 17.42 -3.30
CA TYR A 82 -19.10 16.74 -3.81
C TYR A 82 -20.08 17.73 -4.48
N LYS A 83 -20.42 18.84 -3.80
CA LYS A 83 -21.29 19.89 -4.35
C LYS A 83 -20.70 20.48 -5.64
N TYR A 84 -19.39 20.70 -5.67
CA TYR A 84 -18.71 21.20 -6.87
C TYR A 84 -18.90 20.26 -8.06
N VAL A 85 -18.66 18.96 -7.89
CA VAL A 85 -18.81 17.95 -8.96
C VAL A 85 -20.27 17.87 -9.44
N ILE A 86 -21.23 17.84 -8.51
CA ILE A 86 -22.65 17.80 -8.83
C ILE A 86 -23.07 19.04 -9.63
N ASN A 87 -22.66 20.23 -9.20
CA ASN A 87 -22.97 21.48 -9.89
C ASN A 87 -22.28 21.57 -11.25
N PHE A 88 -21.05 21.11 -11.36
CA PHE A 88 -20.28 21.13 -12.61
C PHE A 88 -20.97 20.30 -13.71
N PHE A 89 -21.53 19.15 -13.36
CA PHE A 89 -22.24 18.27 -14.30
C PHE A 89 -23.75 18.47 -14.32
N HIS A 90 -24.29 19.46 -13.61
CA HIS A 90 -25.73 19.71 -13.48
C HIS A 90 -26.54 18.47 -13.12
N LEU A 91 -25.98 17.61 -12.24
CA LEU A 91 -26.61 16.35 -11.83
C LEU A 91 -27.80 16.66 -10.91
N ASP A 92 -28.99 16.13 -11.26
CA ASP A 92 -30.20 16.35 -10.46
C ASP A 92 -30.16 15.50 -9.17
N THR A 93 -30.02 16.16 -8.03
CA THR A 93 -29.94 15.56 -6.70
C THR A 93 -31.29 15.16 -6.11
N LYS A 94 -32.41 15.44 -6.80
CA LYS A 94 -33.78 15.22 -6.29
C LYS A 94 -34.18 13.77 -6.07
N ARG A 95 -33.35 12.79 -6.41
CA ARG A 95 -33.66 11.35 -6.27
C ARG A 95 -33.11 10.67 -5.02
N ARG A 96 -32.37 11.35 -4.12
CA ARG A 96 -31.95 10.78 -2.81
C ARG A 96 -31.93 11.91 -1.78
N GLY A 97 -33.08 12.18 -1.16
CA GLY A 97 -33.32 12.76 0.15
C GLY A 97 -32.25 13.59 0.86
N PHE A 98 -31.62 14.56 0.18
CA PHE A 98 -30.83 15.61 0.83
C PHE A 98 -31.72 16.86 0.87
N GLU A 99 -32.46 17.05 1.96
CA GLU A 99 -33.10 18.32 2.27
C GLU A 99 -32.00 19.33 2.65
N GLU A 100 -32.03 20.50 2.01
CA GLU A 100 -31.25 21.68 2.44
C GLU A 100 -31.73 22.09 3.84
N GLY A 101 -30.80 22.08 4.78
CA GLY A 101 -31.02 22.71 6.07
C GLY A 101 -31.03 21.74 7.26
N ALA A 102 -29.90 21.16 7.56
CA ALA A 102 -29.49 20.86 8.93
C ALA A 102 -27.99 20.54 8.91
N GLU A 103 -27.19 21.34 9.58
CA GLU A 103 -25.93 20.90 10.15
C GLU A 103 -26.28 19.78 11.15
N LYS A 104 -26.36 18.54 10.66
CA LYS A 104 -26.32 17.38 11.52
C LYS A 104 -24.85 17.18 11.86
N GLU A 105 -24.46 17.58 13.06
CA GLU A 105 -23.33 16.98 13.75
C GLU A 105 -23.44 15.47 13.53
N LEU A 106 -22.39 14.85 12.98
CA LEU A 106 -22.26 13.39 12.84
C LEU A 106 -22.16 12.81 14.27
N THR A 107 -23.29 12.55 14.91
CA THR A 107 -23.41 12.19 16.32
C THR A 107 -23.72 10.72 16.54
N SER A 108 -23.64 9.84 15.52
CA SER A 108 -23.77 8.42 15.76
C SER A 108 -22.62 7.61 15.17
N ASP A 109 -22.05 6.74 16.03
CA ASP A 109 -21.04 5.73 15.65
C ASP A 109 -21.50 4.82 14.50
N TRP A 110 -22.82 4.73 14.25
CA TRP A 110 -23.44 4.01 13.14
C TRP A 110 -23.16 4.65 11.77
N ASP A 111 -23.08 5.96 11.68
CA ASP A 111 -22.83 6.65 10.40
C ASP A 111 -21.38 6.47 9.96
N ILE A 112 -20.46 6.37 10.93
CA ILE A 112 -19.06 6.06 10.69
C ILE A 112 -18.92 4.58 10.29
N LEU A 113 -19.62 3.66 10.96
CA LEU A 113 -19.63 2.23 10.64
C LEU A 113 -20.26 1.95 9.27
N ASN A 114 -21.38 2.60 8.94
CA ASN A 114 -22.02 2.49 7.63
C ASN A 114 -21.15 3.05 6.51
N LYS A 115 -20.39 4.11 6.78
CA LYS A 115 -19.40 4.64 5.84
C LYS A 115 -18.26 3.66 5.62
N TYR A 116 -17.78 2.99 6.68
CA TYR A 116 -16.77 1.93 6.60
C TYR A 116 -17.28 0.67 5.90
N GLU A 117 -18.53 0.23 6.17
CA GLU A 117 -19.15 -0.90 5.47
C GLU A 117 -19.39 -0.59 3.98
N PHE A 118 -19.69 0.66 3.63
CA PHE A 118 -19.81 1.10 2.25
C PHE A 118 -18.45 1.04 1.54
N TYR A 119 -17.36 1.52 2.18
CA TYR A 119 -16.00 1.39 1.64
C TYR A 119 -15.55 -0.07 1.52
N GLN A 120 -15.93 -0.95 2.44
CA GLN A 120 -15.65 -2.38 2.34
C GLN A 120 -16.45 -3.06 1.20
N LYS A 121 -17.68 -2.62 0.93
CA LYS A 121 -18.50 -3.15 -0.19
C LYS A 121 -18.04 -2.67 -1.56
N VAL A 122 -17.45 -1.49 -1.64
CA VAL A 122 -16.93 -0.91 -2.89
C VAL A 122 -15.53 -1.44 -3.23
N GLN A 123 -14.79 -1.94 -2.24
CA GLN A 123 -13.44 -2.51 -2.42
C GLN A 123 -13.40 -4.04 -2.30
N LYS A 124 -14.38 -4.77 -2.84
CA LYS A 124 -14.09 -6.13 -3.26
C LYS A 124 -13.54 -6.06 -4.69
N PRO A 125 -12.25 -6.09 -4.90
CA PRO A 125 -11.75 -6.49 -6.18
C PRO A 125 -12.09 -7.98 -6.29
N ASP A 126 -13.00 -8.35 -7.17
CA ASP A 126 -13.08 -9.70 -7.74
C ASP A 126 -11.82 -9.99 -8.60
N ALA A 127 -10.66 -9.50 -8.16
CA ALA A 127 -9.39 -9.80 -8.78
C ALA A 127 -8.97 -11.18 -8.29
N THR A 128 -9.54 -12.22 -8.91
CA THR A 128 -8.96 -13.55 -8.81
C THR A 128 -7.50 -13.46 -9.21
N LEU A 129 -6.63 -13.95 -8.31
CA LEU A 129 -5.21 -14.02 -8.62
C LEU A 129 -5.02 -14.90 -9.88
N PRO A 130 -4.24 -14.46 -10.86
CA PRO A 130 -3.89 -15.31 -12.00
C PRO A 130 -3.07 -16.49 -11.48
N ILE A 131 -3.27 -17.68 -12.05
CA ILE A 131 -2.40 -18.83 -11.79
C ILE A 131 -1.52 -18.99 -13.03
N LEU A 132 -0.23 -18.81 -12.84
CA LEU A 132 0.77 -18.91 -13.89
C LEU A 132 1.39 -20.31 -13.90
N ASN A 133 1.83 -20.76 -15.07
CA ASN A 133 2.60 -22.00 -15.17
C ASN A 133 4.00 -21.79 -14.55
N PRO A 134 4.40 -22.56 -13.51
CA PRO A 134 5.71 -22.40 -12.86
C PRO A 134 6.90 -22.55 -13.81
N ASN A 135 6.74 -23.28 -14.93
CA ASN A 135 7.80 -23.47 -15.93
C ASN A 135 8.23 -22.15 -16.60
N ILE A 136 7.43 -21.09 -16.47
CA ILE A 136 7.82 -19.73 -16.92
C ILE A 136 9.12 -19.28 -16.25
N LEU A 137 9.34 -19.68 -15.01
CA LEU A 137 10.55 -19.32 -14.28
C LEU A 137 11.84 -19.89 -14.87
N GLU A 138 11.75 -21.00 -15.63
CA GLU A 138 12.90 -21.60 -16.33
C GLU A 138 13.35 -20.76 -17.55
N CYS A 139 12.55 -19.83 -18.03
CA CYS A 139 12.93 -18.89 -19.09
C CYS A 139 13.89 -17.80 -18.58
N PHE A 140 14.01 -17.63 -17.27
CA PHE A 140 14.96 -16.71 -16.64
C PHE A 140 16.24 -17.49 -16.26
N GLY A 141 17.36 -16.76 -16.21
CA GLY A 141 18.65 -17.34 -15.85
C GLY A 141 18.67 -17.94 -14.44
N PRO A 142 19.56 -18.89 -14.18
CA PRO A 142 19.69 -19.51 -12.87
C PRO A 142 20.09 -18.47 -11.83
N LEU A 143 19.91 -18.86 -10.57
CA LEU A 143 20.24 -18.07 -9.40
C LEU A 143 21.65 -17.52 -9.46
N ALA A 144 21.81 -16.23 -9.76
CA ALA A 144 23.04 -15.49 -9.63
C ALA A 144 22.76 -14.26 -8.77
N ALA A 145 23.18 -14.32 -7.52
CA ALA A 145 23.01 -13.21 -6.60
C ALA A 145 23.95 -12.05 -6.94
N PRO A 146 23.46 -10.83 -7.14
CA PRO A 146 24.31 -9.68 -7.06
C PRO A 146 25.08 -9.63 -5.75
N THR A 147 26.32 -9.13 -5.79
CA THR A 147 27.18 -9.03 -4.60
C THR A 147 26.51 -8.23 -3.47
N GLU A 148 25.69 -7.23 -3.84
CA GLU A 148 24.94 -6.39 -2.92
C GLU A 148 23.96 -7.19 -2.06
N TRP A 149 23.29 -8.18 -2.62
CA TRP A 149 22.34 -9.00 -1.87
C TRP A 149 23.01 -9.89 -0.82
N LYS A 150 24.25 -10.30 -1.09
CA LYS A 150 25.05 -11.04 -0.08
C LYS A 150 25.42 -10.12 1.10
N LYS A 151 25.74 -8.85 0.82
CA LYS A 151 26.00 -7.85 1.87
C LYS A 151 24.73 -7.52 2.65
N ASP A 152 23.57 -7.61 2.02
CA ASP A 152 22.25 -7.43 2.62
C ASP A 152 21.74 -8.67 3.39
N HIS A 153 22.60 -9.63 3.69
CA HIS A 153 22.27 -10.88 4.39
C HIS A 153 21.31 -11.83 3.66
N ILE A 154 21.11 -11.65 2.35
CA ILE A 154 20.30 -12.55 1.52
C ILE A 154 21.22 -13.64 0.98
N THR A 155 21.15 -14.82 1.58
CA THR A 155 22.00 -15.96 1.22
C THR A 155 21.52 -16.67 -0.04
N ALA A 156 22.38 -17.51 -0.63
CA ALA A 156 21.99 -18.38 -1.75
C ALA A 156 20.89 -19.38 -1.35
N GLU A 157 20.83 -19.79 -0.09
CA GLU A 157 19.77 -20.64 0.46
C GLU A 157 18.43 -19.89 0.49
N THR A 158 18.42 -18.68 1.03
CA THR A 158 17.25 -17.80 1.01
C THR A 158 16.74 -17.59 -0.42
N MET A 159 17.63 -17.28 -1.35
CA MET A 159 17.23 -17.08 -2.74
C MET A 159 16.64 -18.34 -3.39
N ARG A 160 17.16 -19.52 -3.07
CA ARG A 160 16.57 -20.80 -3.52
C ARG A 160 15.19 -21.02 -2.92
N LYS A 161 15.03 -20.77 -1.62
CA LYS A 161 13.74 -20.90 -0.92
C LYS A 161 12.66 -20.04 -1.56
N PHE A 162 12.99 -18.80 -1.95
CA PHE A 162 12.07 -17.85 -2.57
C PHE A 162 12.04 -17.93 -4.10
N GLY A 163 12.66 -18.93 -4.72
CA GLY A 163 12.62 -19.15 -6.16
C GLY A 163 13.24 -18.02 -7.01
N ILE A 164 14.16 -17.24 -6.46
CA ILE A 164 14.77 -16.09 -7.13
C ILE A 164 15.50 -16.52 -8.40
N ARG A 165 15.35 -15.74 -9.47
CA ARG A 165 16.02 -15.89 -10.77
C ARG A 165 16.67 -14.57 -11.18
N ILE A 166 17.33 -14.56 -12.33
CA ILE A 166 17.94 -13.37 -12.90
C ILE A 166 17.55 -13.20 -14.37
N ASP A 167 17.23 -11.97 -14.74
CA ASP A 167 17.13 -11.53 -16.13
C ASP A 167 18.34 -10.66 -16.44
N MET A 168 19.38 -11.27 -17.03
CA MET A 168 20.61 -10.58 -17.34
C MET A 168 20.44 -9.57 -18.47
N ALA A 169 19.56 -9.85 -19.42
CA ALA A 169 19.32 -8.98 -20.57
C ALA A 169 18.71 -7.65 -20.15
N ASN A 170 17.74 -7.70 -19.21
CA ASN A 170 17.05 -6.52 -18.70
C ASN A 170 17.61 -6.03 -17.36
N GLN A 171 18.72 -6.59 -16.88
CA GLN A 171 19.39 -6.25 -15.62
C GLN A 171 18.42 -6.24 -14.42
N LYS A 172 17.65 -7.34 -14.26
CA LYS A 172 16.66 -7.48 -13.20
C LYS A 172 16.84 -8.76 -12.41
N ILE A 173 16.67 -8.65 -11.09
CA ILE A 173 16.46 -9.79 -10.22
C ILE A 173 14.98 -10.15 -10.33
N ILE A 174 14.69 -11.40 -10.64
CA ILE A 174 13.35 -11.91 -10.84
C ILE A 174 12.83 -12.51 -9.54
N ILE A 175 11.69 -12.02 -9.10
CA ILE A 175 11.06 -12.34 -7.81
C ILE A 175 9.68 -12.92 -8.10
N PRO A 176 9.51 -14.25 -7.99
CA PRO A 176 8.21 -14.87 -8.12
C PRO A 176 7.35 -14.57 -6.90
N HIS A 177 6.06 -14.34 -7.11
CA HIS A 177 5.07 -14.17 -6.06
C HIS A 177 4.12 -15.36 -6.05
N TYR A 178 3.92 -15.93 -4.86
CA TYR A 178 3.04 -17.06 -4.65
C TYR A 178 1.84 -16.66 -3.78
N ASP A 179 0.70 -17.31 -4.03
CA ASP A 179 -0.42 -17.24 -3.09
C ASP A 179 -0.16 -18.15 -1.86
N MET A 180 -1.10 -18.17 -0.93
CA MET A 180 -0.98 -18.97 0.28
C MET A 180 -0.83 -20.48 0.00
N ASP A 181 -1.39 -20.96 -1.11
CA ASP A 181 -1.40 -22.38 -1.49
C ASP A 181 -0.16 -22.78 -2.32
N GLY A 182 0.70 -21.82 -2.65
CA GLY A 182 1.95 -22.03 -3.39
C GLY A 182 1.78 -21.95 -4.92
N ASN A 183 0.64 -21.45 -5.42
CA ASN A 183 0.50 -21.18 -6.83
C ASN A 183 1.27 -19.91 -7.21
N LEU A 184 1.99 -19.96 -8.33
CA LEU A 184 2.65 -18.77 -8.89
C LEU A 184 1.58 -17.82 -9.43
N VAL A 185 1.47 -16.62 -8.84
CA VAL A 185 0.43 -15.63 -9.17
C VAL A 185 0.97 -14.39 -9.85
N GLY A 186 2.26 -14.19 -9.83
CA GLY A 186 2.91 -13.05 -10.47
C GLY A 186 4.42 -13.13 -10.42
N ILE A 187 5.06 -12.31 -11.21
CA ILE A 187 6.52 -12.21 -11.23
C ILE A 187 6.89 -10.74 -11.26
N ARG A 188 7.72 -10.31 -10.31
CA ARG A 188 8.28 -8.96 -10.29
C ARG A 188 9.76 -8.98 -10.65
N GLY A 189 10.22 -7.89 -11.24
CA GLY A 189 11.62 -7.63 -11.49
C GLY A 189 12.10 -6.48 -10.61
N ARG A 190 13.16 -6.70 -9.83
CA ARG A 190 13.89 -5.62 -9.18
C ARG A 190 15.06 -5.23 -10.06
N SER A 191 15.01 -4.02 -10.60
CA SER A 191 16.11 -3.51 -11.46
C SER A 191 17.35 -3.21 -10.63
N TYR A 192 18.52 -3.53 -11.22
CA TYR A 192 19.82 -3.03 -10.80
C TYR A 192 20.47 -2.17 -11.89
N ASN A 193 19.71 -1.83 -12.94
CA ASN A 193 20.10 -0.82 -13.92
C ASN A 193 19.99 0.58 -13.31
N ILE A 194 21.03 1.39 -13.48
CA ILE A 194 21.11 2.74 -12.88
C ILE A 194 20.02 3.66 -13.42
N ASP A 195 19.68 3.59 -14.69
CA ASP A 195 18.66 4.43 -15.31
C ASP A 195 17.26 4.13 -14.72
N ASP A 196 16.94 2.85 -14.55
CA ASP A 196 15.68 2.45 -13.89
C ASP A 196 15.62 2.93 -12.43
N LEU A 197 16.75 2.92 -11.72
CA LEU A 197 16.82 3.38 -10.33
C LEU A 197 16.62 4.90 -10.23
N ILE A 198 17.21 5.67 -11.14
CA ILE A 198 17.05 7.13 -11.23
C ILE A 198 15.58 7.47 -11.55
N ASP A 199 14.95 6.73 -12.45
CA ASP A 199 13.55 6.93 -12.84
C ASP A 199 12.54 6.40 -11.81
N GLY A 200 12.99 5.88 -10.67
CA GLY A 200 12.12 5.33 -9.63
C GLY A 200 11.47 3.97 -9.98
N ARG A 201 11.91 3.31 -11.05
CA ARG A 201 11.40 2.01 -11.53
C ARG A 201 12.11 0.81 -10.90
N LYS A 202 12.43 0.91 -9.61
CA LYS A 202 13.16 -0.12 -8.86
C LYS A 202 12.46 -1.47 -8.85
N TYR A 203 11.13 -1.49 -8.70
CA TYR A 203 10.31 -2.69 -8.71
C TYR A 203 9.20 -2.56 -9.75
N MET A 204 9.20 -3.44 -10.72
CA MET A 204 8.21 -3.47 -11.81
C MET A 204 7.74 -4.91 -12.06
N PRO A 205 6.57 -5.13 -12.65
CA PRO A 205 6.23 -6.46 -13.16
C PRO A 205 7.31 -6.96 -14.11
N ALA A 206 7.61 -8.26 -14.07
CA ALA A 206 8.50 -8.87 -15.03
C ALA A 206 7.80 -9.07 -16.39
N TYR A 207 8.60 -9.06 -17.43
CA TYR A 207 8.15 -9.33 -18.81
C TYR A 207 8.96 -10.47 -19.40
N LEU A 208 8.30 -11.28 -20.20
CA LEU A 208 8.94 -12.21 -21.09
C LEU A 208 8.36 -11.96 -22.48
N GLU A 209 9.20 -11.50 -23.41
CA GLU A 209 8.79 -10.96 -24.70
C GLU A 209 7.72 -9.86 -24.55
N LYS A 210 6.48 -10.11 -24.97
CA LYS A 210 5.34 -9.19 -24.87
C LYS A 210 4.41 -9.48 -23.69
N GLN A 211 4.64 -10.58 -22.96
CA GLN A 211 3.80 -10.97 -21.83
C GLN A 211 4.26 -10.31 -20.55
N CYS A 212 3.32 -9.61 -19.87
CA CYS A 212 3.50 -8.99 -18.57
C CYS A 212 2.95 -9.90 -17.47
N PHE A 213 3.74 -10.18 -16.43
CA PHE A 213 3.35 -11.03 -15.30
C PHE A 213 2.89 -10.24 -14.09
N LYS A 214 2.15 -9.14 -14.32
CA LYS A 214 1.56 -8.34 -13.25
C LYS A 214 0.45 -9.12 -12.53
N HIS A 215 0.29 -8.85 -11.24
CA HIS A 215 -0.82 -9.34 -10.42
C HIS A 215 -1.25 -8.26 -9.42
N PRO A 216 -2.46 -8.33 -8.86
CA PRO A 216 -2.91 -7.38 -7.84
C PRO A 216 -2.17 -7.63 -6.52
N LEU A 217 -1.21 -6.76 -6.18
CA LEU A 217 -0.39 -6.87 -4.96
C LEU A 217 -1.23 -6.92 -3.67
N GLY A 218 -2.34 -6.19 -3.65
CA GLY A 218 -3.27 -6.19 -2.51
C GLY A 218 -4.05 -7.50 -2.33
N SER A 219 -3.93 -8.48 -3.23
CA SER A 219 -4.62 -9.78 -3.12
C SER A 219 -3.74 -10.90 -2.55
N CYS A 220 -2.48 -10.63 -2.26
CA CYS A 220 -1.54 -11.57 -1.62
C CYS A 220 -0.57 -10.83 -0.70
N LEU A 221 0.22 -11.59 0.06
CA LEU A 221 1.34 -11.09 0.85
C LEU A 221 2.59 -11.85 0.41
N TYR A 222 3.62 -11.14 -0.01
CA TYR A 222 4.87 -11.77 -0.43
C TYR A 222 5.57 -12.45 0.76
N GLY A 223 6.04 -13.64 0.57
CA GLY A 223 6.68 -14.46 1.60
C GLY A 223 5.71 -15.16 2.54
N LEU A 224 4.40 -14.99 2.36
CA LEU A 224 3.39 -15.66 3.18
C LEU A 224 3.45 -17.18 3.02
N HIS A 225 3.57 -17.68 1.78
CA HIS A 225 3.68 -19.10 1.48
C HIS A 225 4.95 -19.70 2.09
N GLU A 226 6.09 -19.06 1.87
CA GLU A 226 7.40 -19.54 2.31
C GLU A 226 7.53 -19.59 3.84
N ASN A 227 6.87 -18.65 4.53
CA ASN A 227 6.93 -18.49 5.98
C ASN A 227 5.67 -19.00 6.71
N LEU A 228 4.76 -19.66 5.99
CA LEU A 228 3.44 -20.07 6.49
C LEU A 228 3.50 -20.91 7.75
N ALA A 229 4.42 -21.85 7.82
CA ALA A 229 4.58 -22.74 8.97
C ALA A 229 4.94 -21.97 10.25
N ALA A 230 5.87 -21.01 10.17
CA ALA A 230 6.25 -20.17 11.29
C ALA A 230 5.13 -19.22 11.72
N ILE A 231 4.43 -18.59 10.75
CA ILE A 231 3.31 -17.70 11.02
C ILE A 231 2.20 -18.46 11.77
N LYS A 232 1.81 -19.64 11.30
CA LYS A 232 0.81 -20.48 11.98
C LYS A 232 1.25 -20.94 13.36
N LYS A 233 2.52 -21.37 13.49
CA LYS A 233 3.09 -21.82 14.76
C LYS A 233 3.10 -20.72 15.82
N HIS A 234 3.50 -19.51 15.42
CA HIS A 234 3.63 -18.37 16.33
C HIS A 234 2.36 -17.54 16.44
N LYS A 235 1.37 -17.76 15.57
CA LYS A 235 0.13 -16.96 15.43
C LYS A 235 0.40 -15.47 15.33
N LYS A 236 1.54 -15.09 14.79
CA LYS A 236 1.97 -13.72 14.61
C LYS A 236 2.62 -13.49 13.26
N ILE A 237 2.55 -12.26 12.78
CA ILE A 237 3.19 -11.85 11.55
C ILE A 237 3.85 -10.47 11.72
N MET A 238 5.02 -10.30 11.12
CA MET A 238 5.61 -8.98 10.91
C MET A 238 5.42 -8.59 9.45
N LEU A 239 4.79 -7.45 9.22
CA LEU A 239 4.53 -6.89 7.90
C LEU A 239 5.57 -5.82 7.57
N VAL A 240 6.25 -5.99 6.43
CA VAL A 240 7.25 -5.07 5.88
C VAL A 240 6.82 -4.55 4.51
N GLU A 241 7.48 -3.54 3.97
CA GLU A 241 7.08 -2.95 2.68
C GLU A 241 7.57 -3.76 1.48
N SER A 242 8.77 -4.34 1.53
CA SER A 242 9.43 -4.90 0.34
C SER A 242 9.76 -6.38 0.45
N GLU A 243 9.84 -7.01 -0.72
CA GLU A 243 10.26 -8.40 -0.88
C GLU A 243 11.69 -8.63 -0.33
N LYS A 244 12.58 -7.64 -0.51
CA LYS A 244 13.96 -7.69 -0.01
C LYS A 244 13.97 -7.88 1.51
N SER A 245 13.15 -7.11 2.23
CA SER A 245 13.08 -7.14 3.69
C SER A 245 12.62 -8.50 4.22
N VAL A 246 11.68 -9.17 3.52
CA VAL A 246 11.26 -10.54 3.86
C VAL A 246 12.43 -11.52 3.74
N MET A 247 13.18 -11.44 2.63
CA MET A 247 14.32 -12.33 2.39
C MET A 247 15.47 -12.08 3.38
N GLN A 248 15.72 -10.82 3.77
CA GLN A 248 16.67 -10.50 4.83
C GLN A 248 16.27 -11.14 6.15
N CYS A 249 15.00 -10.98 6.55
CA CYS A 249 14.48 -11.58 7.77
C CYS A 249 14.52 -13.11 7.74
N TYR A 250 14.26 -13.72 6.58
CA TYR A 250 14.45 -15.16 6.44
C TYR A 250 15.92 -15.55 6.63
N GLY A 251 16.86 -14.75 6.13
CA GLY A 251 18.29 -14.92 6.39
C GLY A 251 18.65 -14.88 7.87
N TYR A 252 17.92 -14.12 8.69
CA TYR A 252 18.13 -14.02 10.14
C TYR A 252 17.47 -15.13 10.94
N TYR A 253 16.23 -15.52 10.58
CA TYR A 253 15.39 -16.39 11.40
C TYR A 253 15.18 -17.78 10.82
N GLY A 254 15.59 -18.02 9.57
CA GLY A 254 15.40 -19.29 8.87
C GLY A 254 13.94 -19.74 8.87
N GLU A 255 13.70 -20.99 9.14
CA GLU A 255 12.36 -21.59 9.20
C GLU A 255 11.46 -21.05 10.34
N ASN A 256 11.99 -20.23 11.25
CA ASN A 256 11.19 -19.50 12.24
C ASN A 256 10.80 -18.08 11.80
N CYS A 257 11.06 -17.71 10.55
CA CYS A 257 10.69 -16.41 9.99
C CYS A 257 9.16 -16.29 9.89
N PHE A 258 8.60 -15.27 10.51
CA PHE A 258 7.17 -14.96 10.48
C PHE A 258 6.88 -13.61 9.79
N VAL A 259 7.65 -13.30 8.75
CA VAL A 259 7.62 -12.02 8.03
C VAL A 259 6.98 -12.16 6.67
N ALA A 260 6.15 -11.20 6.27
CA ALA A 260 5.64 -11.08 4.92
C ALA A 260 5.61 -9.61 4.47
N ALA A 261 5.60 -9.36 3.17
CA ALA A 261 5.53 -8.00 2.64
C ALA A 261 4.17 -7.69 2.02
N THR A 262 3.72 -6.46 2.25
CA THR A 262 2.55 -5.87 1.57
C THR A 262 2.89 -5.42 0.15
N CYS A 263 4.16 -5.28 -0.17
CA CYS A 263 4.69 -4.74 -1.44
C CYS A 263 4.16 -3.34 -1.77
N GLY A 264 3.90 -2.56 -0.73
CA GLY A 264 3.42 -1.19 -0.77
C GLY A 264 3.14 -0.68 0.65
N SER A 265 2.77 0.58 0.77
CA SER A 265 2.59 1.27 2.07
C SER A 265 1.16 1.17 2.63
N SER A 266 0.35 0.21 2.19
CA SER A 266 -1.04 0.00 2.65
C SER A 266 -1.35 -1.49 2.81
N ILE A 267 -2.40 -1.80 3.57
CA ILE A 267 -2.91 -3.15 3.77
C ILE A 267 -4.33 -3.20 3.21
N SER A 268 -4.60 -4.12 2.29
CA SER A 268 -5.90 -4.28 1.68
C SER A 268 -6.86 -5.11 2.57
N PRO A 269 -8.18 -4.99 2.37
CA PRO A 269 -9.16 -5.87 3.02
C PRO A 269 -8.92 -7.35 2.74
N VAL A 270 -8.47 -7.71 1.53
CA VAL A 270 -8.13 -9.10 1.16
C VAL A 270 -6.95 -9.60 1.97
N GLN A 271 -5.91 -8.79 2.15
CA GLN A 271 -4.76 -9.14 2.99
C GLN A 271 -5.18 -9.30 4.47
N ILE A 272 -6.10 -8.47 4.98
CA ILE A 272 -6.67 -8.64 6.32
C ILE A 272 -7.41 -9.98 6.44
N ASP A 273 -8.24 -10.33 5.45
CA ASP A 273 -8.96 -11.60 5.43
C ASP A 273 -8.01 -12.81 5.39
N LEU A 274 -6.88 -12.72 4.67
CA LEU A 274 -5.85 -13.76 4.68
C LEU A 274 -5.29 -13.96 6.09
N LEU A 275 -4.97 -12.89 6.82
CA LEU A 275 -4.45 -12.97 8.19
C LEU A 275 -5.48 -13.59 9.15
N LEU A 276 -6.76 -13.23 9.01
CA LEU A 276 -7.85 -13.81 9.80
C LEU A 276 -8.02 -15.31 9.53
N LYS A 277 -8.01 -15.73 8.27
CA LYS A 277 -8.08 -17.15 7.88
C LYS A 277 -6.93 -17.97 8.43
N LEU A 278 -5.76 -17.37 8.60
CA LEU A 278 -4.58 -18.02 9.17
C LEU A 278 -4.60 -18.09 10.70
N GLY A 279 -5.56 -17.45 11.36
CA GLY A 279 -5.64 -17.36 12.81
C GLY A 279 -4.51 -16.54 13.43
N VAL A 280 -4.06 -15.51 12.73
CA VAL A 280 -3.06 -14.55 13.25
C VAL A 280 -3.66 -13.76 14.40
N GLU A 281 -2.99 -13.77 15.55
CA GLU A 281 -3.41 -13.05 16.77
C GLU A 281 -2.61 -11.77 17.00
N GLU A 282 -1.39 -11.67 16.47
CA GLU A 282 -0.51 -10.51 16.60
C GLU A 282 0.04 -10.06 15.25
N VAL A 283 -0.12 -8.77 14.93
CA VAL A 283 0.47 -8.11 13.75
C VAL A 283 1.45 -7.06 14.20
N ILE A 284 2.64 -7.06 13.62
CA ILE A 284 3.69 -6.09 13.86
C ILE A 284 3.97 -5.38 12.53
N LEU A 285 3.64 -4.09 12.42
CA LEU A 285 3.99 -3.29 11.26
C LEU A 285 5.40 -2.74 11.41
N ALA A 286 6.29 -3.11 10.49
CA ALA A 286 7.70 -2.73 10.48
C ALA A 286 8.07 -2.16 9.10
N TYR A 287 7.45 -1.03 8.74
CA TYR A 287 7.67 -0.34 7.47
C TYR A 287 8.97 0.47 7.46
N ASP A 288 9.39 0.87 6.27
CA ASP A 288 10.61 1.63 6.06
C ASP A 288 10.52 2.98 6.78
N ARG A 289 11.62 3.38 7.45
CA ARG A 289 11.72 4.63 8.18
C ARG A 289 11.60 5.83 7.22
N GLU A 290 10.95 6.90 7.66
CA GLU A 290 11.01 8.20 6.98
C GLU A 290 12.37 8.92 7.20
N ASN A 291 12.52 10.11 6.60
CA ASN A 291 13.79 10.84 6.66
C ASN A 291 14.10 11.35 8.05
N ASP A 292 13.09 11.80 8.79
CA ASP A 292 13.23 12.35 10.14
C ASP A 292 12.88 11.30 11.21
N THR A 293 13.54 11.39 12.35
CA THR A 293 13.32 10.54 13.53
C THR A 293 12.93 11.32 14.78
N ASN A 294 12.93 12.66 14.69
CA ASN A 294 12.55 13.50 15.82
C ASN A 294 11.03 13.39 16.08
N PRO A 295 10.59 12.85 17.24
CA PRO A 295 9.17 12.72 17.55
C PRO A 295 8.39 14.03 17.55
N GLU A 296 9.08 15.15 17.77
CA GLU A 296 8.48 16.49 17.81
C GLU A 296 8.32 17.11 16.42
N SER A 297 8.93 16.53 15.39
CA SER A 297 8.84 17.07 14.03
C SER A 297 7.47 16.79 13.39
N GLU A 298 7.05 17.69 12.52
CA GLU A 298 5.81 17.55 11.75
C GLU A 298 5.86 16.32 10.84
N GLN A 299 7.00 16.08 10.17
CA GLN A 299 7.19 14.93 9.28
C GLN A 299 7.03 13.60 10.01
N THR A 300 7.60 13.46 11.22
CA THR A 300 7.44 12.24 12.02
C THR A 300 5.99 12.04 12.45
N ARG A 301 5.29 13.11 12.86
CA ARG A 301 3.86 13.05 13.24
C ARG A 301 2.96 12.67 12.05
N GLU A 302 3.21 13.22 10.87
CA GLU A 302 2.47 12.85 9.66
C GLU A 302 2.70 11.37 9.30
N TYR A 303 3.93 10.90 9.44
CA TYR A 303 4.26 9.50 9.20
C TYR A 303 3.58 8.56 10.21
N GLU A 304 3.59 8.91 11.49
CA GLU A 304 2.85 8.18 12.53
C GLU A 304 1.35 8.09 12.19
N GLN A 305 0.73 9.20 11.78
CA GLN A 305 -0.67 9.22 11.39
C GLN A 305 -0.94 8.34 10.16
N LYS A 306 -0.01 8.33 9.19
CA LYS A 306 -0.08 7.43 8.03
C LYS A 306 -0.05 5.97 8.47
N LEU A 307 0.89 5.58 9.33
CA LEU A 307 0.98 4.21 9.84
C LEU A 307 -0.25 3.81 10.67
N LEU A 308 -0.76 4.73 11.51
CA LEU A 308 -1.99 4.50 12.26
C LEU A 308 -3.18 4.20 11.33
N LYS A 309 -3.36 4.98 10.24
CA LYS A 309 -4.41 4.70 9.24
C LYS A 309 -4.28 3.31 8.62
N VAL A 310 -3.06 2.84 8.40
CA VAL A 310 -2.81 1.50 7.85
C VAL A 310 -3.21 0.38 8.82
N VAL A 311 -2.93 0.55 10.10
CA VAL A 311 -3.12 -0.53 11.09
C VAL A 311 -4.48 -0.52 11.81
N LEU A 312 -5.17 0.62 11.87
CA LEU A 312 -6.45 0.74 12.57
C LEU A 312 -7.49 -0.32 12.17
N PRO A 313 -7.64 -0.69 10.88
CA PRO A 313 -8.58 -1.75 10.50
C PRO A 313 -8.26 -3.11 11.13
N LEU A 314 -6.96 -3.40 11.39
CA LEU A 314 -6.50 -4.65 12.00
C LEU A 314 -6.81 -4.74 13.49
N THR A 315 -6.81 -3.60 14.21
CA THR A 315 -6.99 -3.55 15.67
C THR A 315 -8.33 -4.09 16.15
N LYS A 316 -9.32 -4.21 15.26
CA LYS A 316 -10.62 -4.82 15.56
C LYS A 316 -10.53 -6.33 15.79
N TYR A 317 -9.52 -6.97 15.19
CA TYR A 317 -9.44 -8.41 15.09
C TYR A 317 -8.22 -9.01 15.77
N MET A 318 -7.14 -8.27 15.90
CA MET A 318 -5.85 -8.76 16.38
C MET A 318 -5.10 -7.72 17.21
N ASN A 319 -4.10 -8.16 17.98
CA ASN A 319 -3.18 -7.25 18.67
C ASN A 319 -2.22 -6.63 17.64
N VAL A 320 -2.16 -5.32 17.61
CA VAL A 320 -1.37 -4.60 16.60
C VAL A 320 -0.27 -3.79 17.26
N TYR A 321 0.91 -3.87 16.67
CA TYR A 321 2.08 -3.10 17.07
C TYR A 321 2.68 -2.39 15.87
N ILE A 322 3.32 -1.24 16.10
CA ILE A 322 4.12 -0.51 15.12
C ILE A 322 5.56 -0.44 15.60
N VAL A 323 6.50 -0.65 14.70
CA VAL A 323 7.93 -0.43 14.92
C VAL A 323 8.29 0.96 14.41
N MET A 324 8.85 1.79 15.31
CA MET A 324 9.32 3.14 14.99
C MET A 324 10.80 3.25 15.38
N ASP A 325 11.57 3.95 14.55
CA ASP A 325 12.97 4.25 14.80
C ASP A 325 13.14 5.72 15.24
N TYR A 326 12.88 6.00 16.51
CA TYR A 326 13.11 7.33 17.08
C TYR A 326 14.58 7.59 17.47
N GLU A 327 15.43 6.55 17.44
CA GLU A 327 16.83 6.65 17.84
C GLU A 327 17.76 6.88 16.65
N GLY A 328 17.25 6.80 15.41
CA GLY A 328 18.06 6.97 14.21
C GLY A 328 19.03 5.80 13.97
N LEU A 329 18.61 4.58 14.35
CA LEU A 329 19.40 3.36 14.13
C LEU A 329 19.47 2.94 12.65
N LEU A 330 18.48 3.37 11.87
CA LEU A 330 18.36 3.08 10.45
C LEU A 330 18.80 4.29 9.62
N PRO A 331 19.30 4.09 8.39
CA PRO A 331 19.47 5.19 7.45
C PRO A 331 18.11 5.76 7.02
N PRO A 332 18.05 6.99 6.50
CA PRO A 332 16.83 7.55 5.89
C PRO A 332 16.25 6.61 4.84
N LYS A 333 14.93 6.38 4.87
CA LYS A 333 14.23 5.41 4.01
C LYS A 333 14.72 3.96 4.12
N GLY A 334 15.43 3.64 5.21
CA GLY A 334 15.91 2.29 5.50
C GLY A 334 14.82 1.40 6.09
N SER A 335 14.82 0.14 5.69
CA SER A 335 13.98 -0.89 6.30
C SER A 335 14.51 -1.30 7.67
N PRO A 336 13.67 -1.67 8.64
CA PRO A 336 14.09 -2.23 9.92
C PRO A 336 15.06 -3.43 9.80
N SER A 337 15.03 -4.15 8.68
CA SER A 337 15.93 -5.28 8.40
C SER A 337 17.29 -4.89 7.80
N ASP A 338 17.50 -3.64 7.33
CA ASP A 338 18.70 -3.29 6.56
C ASP A 338 20.00 -3.27 7.40
N MET A 339 19.89 -3.05 8.70
CA MET A 339 21.06 -2.91 9.60
C MET A 339 21.35 -4.17 10.41
N GLY A 340 20.87 -5.34 9.95
CA GLY A 340 21.14 -6.64 10.54
C GLY A 340 20.15 -7.03 11.65
N GLN A 341 20.25 -8.30 12.05
CA GLN A 341 19.34 -8.92 13.00
C GLN A 341 19.31 -8.19 14.36
N GLU A 342 20.48 -7.84 14.89
CA GLU A 342 20.58 -7.19 16.20
C GLU A 342 19.83 -5.85 16.25
N THR A 343 19.95 -5.04 15.20
CA THR A 343 19.23 -3.75 15.09
C THR A 343 17.73 -3.99 14.99
N LEU A 344 17.31 -4.94 14.16
CA LEU A 344 15.91 -5.30 14.04
C LEU A 344 15.33 -5.73 15.39
N GLU A 345 16.02 -6.56 16.13
CA GLU A 345 15.57 -7.02 17.46
C GLU A 345 15.51 -5.89 18.50
N LYS A 346 16.44 -4.90 18.43
CA LYS A 346 16.37 -3.70 19.28
C LYS A 346 15.12 -2.90 18.99
N LEU A 347 14.80 -2.69 17.72
CA LEU A 347 13.57 -1.98 17.30
C LEU A 347 12.32 -2.77 17.72
N MET A 348 12.31 -4.09 17.53
CA MET A 348 11.19 -4.96 17.90
C MET A 348 10.91 -4.96 19.41
N LYS A 349 11.93 -4.83 20.26
CA LYS A 349 11.76 -4.69 21.72
C LYS A 349 11.02 -3.40 22.10
N LYS A 350 11.08 -2.37 21.26
CA LYS A 350 10.48 -1.05 21.48
C LYS A 350 9.19 -0.85 20.67
N LYS A 351 8.64 -1.93 20.09
CA LYS A 351 7.38 -1.85 19.32
C LYS A 351 6.26 -1.25 20.15
N ILE A 352 5.45 -0.40 19.55
CA ILE A 352 4.38 0.37 20.19
C ILE A 352 3.06 -0.35 19.98
N TYR A 353 2.35 -0.66 21.07
CA TYR A 353 1.02 -1.26 20.99
C TYR A 353 -0.03 -0.24 20.58
N ILE A 354 -0.88 -0.60 19.62
CA ILE A 354 -1.97 0.23 19.13
C ILE A 354 -3.30 -0.32 19.64
N PRO A 355 -3.96 0.37 20.58
CA PRO A 355 -5.25 -0.08 21.12
C PRO A 355 -6.35 0.02 20.08
N SER A 356 -7.33 -0.89 20.14
CA SER A 356 -8.55 -0.75 19.35
C SER A 356 -9.38 0.44 19.86
N PRO A 357 -9.87 1.32 18.98
CA PRO A 357 -10.76 2.42 19.39
C PRO A 357 -11.99 1.95 20.21
N GLU A 358 -12.53 0.76 19.93
CA GLU A 358 -13.67 0.20 20.65
C GLU A 358 -13.35 -0.18 22.10
N VAL A 359 -12.10 -0.46 22.45
CA VAL A 359 -11.70 -0.82 23.81
C VAL A 359 -11.67 0.40 24.72
N ASP A 360 -11.29 1.56 24.19
CA ASP A 360 -11.28 2.81 24.96
C ASP A 360 -12.69 3.30 25.31
N PHE A 361 -13.66 3.17 24.39
CA PHE A 361 -15.07 3.45 24.67
C PHE A 361 -15.64 2.57 25.78
N LYS A 362 -15.29 1.27 25.83
CA LYS A 362 -15.72 0.38 26.92
C LYS A 362 -15.08 0.75 28.27
N LYS A 363 -13.84 1.22 28.29
CA LYS A 363 -13.18 1.70 29.50
C LYS A 363 -13.78 3.02 29.99
N GLU A 364 -14.07 3.95 29.10
CA GLU A 364 -14.70 5.23 29.45
C GLU A 364 -16.14 5.05 29.93
N ARG A 365 -16.95 4.19 29.27
CA ARG A 365 -18.29 3.83 29.77
C ARG A 365 -18.24 3.18 31.16
N LYS A 366 -17.26 2.29 31.42
CA LYS A 366 -17.08 1.71 32.77
C LYS A 366 -16.60 2.72 33.81
N ARG A 367 -15.84 3.75 33.40
CA ARG A 367 -15.43 4.86 34.28
C ARG A 367 -16.56 5.84 34.52
N ALA A 368 -17.37 6.15 33.51
CA ALA A 368 -18.56 7.02 33.63
C ALA A 368 -19.67 6.37 34.43
N ALA A 369 -19.86 5.05 34.38
CA ALA A 369 -20.84 4.31 35.16
C ALA A 369 -20.42 4.07 36.63
N LYS A 370 -19.16 4.43 37.01
CA LYS A 370 -18.67 4.34 38.40
C LYS A 370 -18.57 5.73 39.08
N LYS A 371 -18.92 6.81 38.39
CA LYS A 371 -19.18 8.15 38.95
C LYS A 371 -20.68 8.40 39.05
#